data_8edf1325aca96bd2d5f7385750cfbaae
#
_entry.id   8edf1325aca96bd2d5f7385750cfbaae
#
_cell.length_a   1.000
_cell.length_b   1.000
_cell.length_c   1.000
_cell.angle_alpha   90.00
_cell.angle_beta   90.00
_cell.angle_gamma   90.00
#
_symmetry.space_group_name_H-M   'P 1'
#
loop_
_entity.id
_entity.type
_entity.pdbx_description
1 polymer ?
#
loop_
_entity_poly.entity_id
_entity_poly.type
_entity_poly.pdbx_seq_one_letter_code
_entity_poly.pdbx_strand_id
1 'polypeptide(L)'
;TTEDFIGDAVAGVAFLATQARVDPKRVGIIGHSEGGLIGPAAAVRSKQVAFVVMLAGPGVSGAELMPRQVERVLLASKVAQADVDKAVAQQRDIVDIVANEKDPAVARKRIEEVIRRDPTVEAADLGPEIDQLLSPWFRNFVAYDPQPVLRKVSVPVLALVGELDVQVDAEQNATAIAKALRKKGNGTEVRRLPGLNHLFQHATTGAVAEYGTIEETVAPEVLEQLATWIAARKPKK
;
A
#
# COMPACT_ATOMS: atom_id res chain seq x y z
N THR A 1 0.23 -7.86 12.40
CA THR A 1 1.03 -6.72 11.89
C THR A 1 1.52 -7.01 10.48
N THR A 2 2.01 -5.99 9.76
CA THR A 2 2.67 -6.16 8.46
C THR A 2 3.82 -7.18 8.55
N GLU A 3 4.53 -7.22 9.68
CA GLU A 3 5.60 -8.20 9.94
C GLU A 3 5.09 -9.64 9.98
N ASP A 4 3.94 -9.89 10.62
CA ASP A 4 3.32 -11.20 10.67
C ASP A 4 2.90 -11.66 9.27
N PHE A 5 2.25 -10.77 8.51
CA PHE A 5 1.84 -11.04 7.11
C PHE A 5 3.02 -11.33 6.18
N ILE A 6 4.18 -10.70 6.41
CA ILE A 6 5.41 -11.05 5.68
C ILE A 6 5.84 -12.48 6.02
N GLY A 7 5.75 -12.87 7.30
CA GLY A 7 6.01 -14.24 7.75
C GLY A 7 5.10 -15.26 7.07
N ASP A 8 3.79 -14.97 7.02
CA ASP A 8 2.78 -15.81 6.37
C ASP A 8 3.05 -15.95 4.86
N ALA A 9 3.40 -14.85 4.18
CA ALA A 9 3.76 -14.88 2.77
C ALA A 9 5.00 -15.76 2.49
N VAL A 10 6.03 -15.68 3.35
CA VAL A 10 7.22 -16.53 3.26
C VAL A 10 6.85 -18.00 3.46
N ALA A 11 6.02 -18.31 4.47
CA ALA A 11 5.54 -19.66 4.73
C ALA A 11 4.70 -20.20 3.56
N GLY A 12 3.83 -19.38 2.97
CA GLY A 12 3.05 -19.72 1.77
C GLY A 12 3.92 -20.08 0.57
N VAL A 13 4.97 -19.29 0.31
CA VAL A 13 5.95 -19.58 -0.75
C VAL A 13 6.68 -20.91 -0.49
N ALA A 14 7.12 -21.12 0.75
CA ALA A 14 7.79 -22.37 1.13
C ALA A 14 6.86 -23.58 0.96
N PHE A 15 5.61 -23.48 1.36
CA PHE A 15 4.60 -24.51 1.16
C PHE A 15 4.39 -24.81 -0.34
N LEU A 16 4.19 -23.79 -1.17
CA LEU A 16 4.00 -23.96 -2.60
C LEU A 16 5.20 -24.66 -3.27
N ALA A 17 6.42 -24.35 -2.84
CA ALA A 17 7.63 -24.96 -3.38
C ALA A 17 7.73 -26.47 -3.11
N THR A 18 6.96 -27.02 -2.17
CA THR A 18 6.88 -28.46 -1.88
C THR A 18 5.81 -29.20 -2.70
N GLN A 19 4.94 -28.46 -3.40
CA GLN A 19 3.82 -29.06 -4.11
C GLN A 19 4.26 -29.68 -5.44
N ALA A 20 3.89 -30.94 -5.72
CA ALA A 20 4.34 -31.68 -6.88
C ALA A 20 3.98 -31.05 -8.24
N ARG A 21 2.94 -30.18 -8.28
CA ARG A 21 2.48 -29.51 -9.50
C ARG A 21 3.06 -28.11 -9.67
N VAL A 22 3.91 -27.67 -8.75
CA VAL A 22 4.50 -26.32 -8.75
C VAL A 22 5.97 -26.40 -9.10
N ASP A 23 6.41 -25.59 -10.05
CA ASP A 23 7.83 -25.38 -10.28
C ASP A 23 8.37 -24.43 -9.16
N PRO A 24 9.18 -24.94 -8.22
CA PRO A 24 9.67 -24.16 -7.09
C PRO A 24 10.55 -22.97 -7.51
N LYS A 25 11.07 -22.99 -8.73
CA LYS A 25 11.87 -21.88 -9.29
C LYS A 25 11.02 -20.76 -9.92
N ARG A 26 9.70 -20.91 -9.94
CA ARG A 26 8.77 -19.98 -10.58
C ARG A 26 7.68 -19.45 -9.63
N VAL A 27 7.82 -19.65 -8.33
CA VAL A 27 6.88 -19.13 -7.35
C VAL A 27 7.11 -17.62 -7.19
N GLY A 28 6.10 -16.83 -7.48
CA GLY A 28 6.11 -15.37 -7.30
C GLY A 28 5.03 -14.90 -6.32
N ILE A 29 5.06 -13.62 -5.97
CA ILE A 29 4.07 -12.99 -5.11
C ILE A 29 3.42 -11.84 -5.88
N ILE A 30 2.09 -11.79 -5.86
CA ILE A 30 1.29 -10.65 -6.29
C ILE A 30 0.67 -10.07 -5.03
N GLY A 31 0.98 -8.82 -4.70
CA GLY A 31 0.45 -8.13 -3.53
C GLY A 31 -0.24 -6.83 -3.91
N HIS A 32 -1.49 -6.64 -3.43
CA HIS A 32 -2.27 -5.42 -3.64
C HIS A 32 -2.26 -4.56 -2.37
N SER A 33 -2.17 -3.25 -2.53
CA SER A 33 -2.19 -2.29 -1.42
C SER A 33 -1.10 -2.61 -0.39
N GLU A 34 -1.39 -2.90 0.88
CA GLU A 34 -0.41 -3.36 1.87
C GLU A 34 0.36 -4.60 1.41
N GLY A 35 -0.27 -5.48 0.60
CA GLY A 35 0.41 -6.61 -0.04
C GLY A 35 1.59 -6.20 -0.92
N GLY A 36 1.58 -4.97 -1.44
CA GLY A 36 2.71 -4.37 -2.14
C GLY A 36 3.92 -4.04 -1.25
N LEU A 37 3.75 -3.94 0.08
CA LEU A 37 4.84 -3.89 1.05
C LEU A 37 5.33 -5.31 1.39
N ILE A 38 4.38 -6.23 1.57
CA ILE A 38 4.62 -7.62 1.99
C ILE A 38 5.43 -8.39 0.95
N GLY A 39 5.05 -8.29 -0.33
CA GLY A 39 5.70 -9.03 -1.42
C GLY A 39 7.21 -8.78 -1.54
N PRO A 40 7.66 -7.52 -1.66
CA PRO A 40 9.08 -7.17 -1.66
C PRO A 40 9.82 -7.63 -0.41
N ALA A 41 9.22 -7.49 0.77
CA ALA A 41 9.82 -7.90 2.04
C ALA A 41 9.99 -9.43 2.11
N ALA A 42 8.98 -10.19 1.69
CA ALA A 42 9.06 -11.63 1.58
C ALA A 42 10.16 -12.06 0.58
N ALA A 43 10.30 -11.35 -0.55
CA ALA A 43 11.36 -11.64 -1.54
C ALA A 43 12.79 -11.36 -1.02
N VAL A 44 12.93 -10.42 -0.10
CA VAL A 44 14.23 -10.18 0.59
C VAL A 44 14.52 -11.28 1.60
N ARG A 45 13.49 -11.82 2.29
CA ARG A 45 13.64 -12.86 3.34
C ARG A 45 13.72 -14.28 2.77
N SER A 46 13.11 -14.54 1.63
CA SER A 46 13.05 -15.88 1.03
C SER A 46 13.69 -15.90 -0.35
N LYS A 47 14.71 -16.77 -0.49
CA LYS A 47 15.35 -17.02 -1.78
C LYS A 47 14.44 -17.81 -2.75
N GLN A 48 13.31 -18.34 -2.30
CA GLN A 48 12.36 -19.09 -3.13
C GLN A 48 11.44 -18.18 -3.95
N VAL A 49 11.28 -16.89 -3.59
CA VAL A 49 10.51 -15.95 -4.39
C VAL A 49 11.25 -15.65 -5.69
N ALA A 50 10.61 -15.93 -6.83
CA ALA A 50 11.21 -15.74 -8.15
C ALA A 50 10.95 -14.34 -8.74
N PHE A 51 9.82 -13.74 -8.43
CA PHE A 51 9.43 -12.39 -8.86
C PHE A 51 8.37 -11.80 -7.91
N VAL A 52 8.16 -10.49 -8.00
CA VAL A 52 7.12 -9.79 -7.25
C VAL A 52 6.31 -8.91 -8.20
N VAL A 53 5.00 -8.86 -7.98
CA VAL A 53 4.11 -7.86 -8.55
C VAL A 53 3.54 -7.04 -7.40
N MET A 54 3.73 -5.72 -7.48
CA MET A 54 3.13 -4.74 -6.58
C MET A 54 1.97 -4.07 -7.31
N LEU A 55 0.75 -4.27 -6.83
CA LEU A 55 -0.46 -3.62 -7.31
C LEU A 55 -0.86 -2.52 -6.32
N ALA A 56 -0.80 -1.26 -6.73
CA ALA A 56 -1.11 -0.12 -5.89
C ALA A 56 -0.38 -0.16 -4.52
N GLY A 57 0.87 -0.63 -4.52
CA GLY A 57 1.67 -0.78 -3.30
C GLY A 57 2.32 0.53 -2.88
N PRO A 58 2.39 0.83 -1.55
CA PRO A 58 3.10 1.99 -1.05
C PRO A 58 4.61 1.96 -1.37
N GLY A 59 5.13 3.11 -1.76
CA GLY A 59 6.57 3.33 -1.97
C GLY A 59 7.21 4.19 -0.89
N VAL A 60 6.40 4.74 0.01
CA VAL A 60 6.81 5.58 1.14
C VAL A 60 6.31 4.99 2.45
N SER A 61 6.74 5.54 3.59
CA SER A 61 6.26 5.10 4.90
C SER A 61 4.75 5.35 5.07
N GLY A 62 4.10 4.58 5.95
CA GLY A 62 2.71 4.83 6.30
C GLY A 62 2.49 6.25 6.85
N ALA A 63 3.48 6.80 7.57
CA ALA A 63 3.45 8.17 8.07
C ALA A 63 3.40 9.22 6.95
N GLU A 64 4.06 8.97 5.83
CA GLU A 64 4.02 9.86 4.65
C GLU A 64 2.79 9.59 3.76
N LEU A 65 2.35 8.33 3.72
CA LEU A 65 1.21 7.90 2.90
C LEU A 65 -0.11 8.47 3.40
N MET A 66 -0.39 8.33 4.71
CA MET A 66 -1.72 8.63 5.29
C MET A 66 -2.18 10.08 5.10
N PRO A 67 -1.37 11.11 5.34
CA PRO A 67 -1.79 12.49 5.07
C PRO A 67 -2.06 12.75 3.58
N ARG A 68 -1.28 12.11 2.69
CA ARG A 68 -1.49 12.23 1.24
C ARG A 68 -2.77 11.53 0.81
N GLN A 69 -3.08 10.37 1.37
CA GLN A 69 -4.33 9.66 1.14
C GLN A 69 -5.54 10.52 1.53
N VAL A 70 -5.53 11.12 2.73
CA VAL A 70 -6.60 12.00 3.19
C VAL A 70 -6.79 13.17 2.20
N GLU A 71 -5.73 13.82 1.78
CA GLU A 71 -5.78 14.90 0.79
C GLU A 71 -6.46 14.43 -0.50
N ARG A 72 -6.00 13.31 -1.08
CA ARG A 72 -6.50 12.80 -2.36
C ARG A 72 -7.95 12.35 -2.29
N VAL A 73 -8.33 11.66 -1.22
CA VAL A 73 -9.72 11.19 -1.00
C VAL A 73 -10.69 12.37 -0.89
N LEU A 74 -10.34 13.40 -0.11
CA LEU A 74 -11.20 14.56 0.09
C LEU A 74 -11.30 15.42 -1.17
N LEU A 75 -10.21 15.62 -1.91
CA LEU A 75 -10.24 16.34 -3.19
C LEU A 75 -11.09 15.60 -4.24
N ALA A 76 -10.97 14.29 -4.35
CA ALA A 76 -11.82 13.48 -5.24
C ALA A 76 -13.30 13.54 -4.85
N SER A 77 -13.59 13.72 -3.57
CA SER A 77 -14.94 13.95 -3.02
C SER A 77 -15.41 15.40 -3.13
N LYS A 78 -14.63 16.28 -3.80
CA LYS A 78 -14.93 17.70 -4.02
C LYS A 78 -15.08 18.52 -2.74
N VAL A 79 -14.40 18.13 -1.67
CA VAL A 79 -14.30 18.91 -0.43
C VAL A 79 -13.50 20.20 -0.69
N ALA A 80 -13.92 21.31 -0.08
CA ALA A 80 -13.24 22.59 -0.24
C ALA A 80 -11.79 22.54 0.27
N GLN A 81 -10.87 23.20 -0.42
CA GLN A 81 -9.43 23.15 -0.11
C GLN A 81 -9.12 23.50 1.36
N ALA A 82 -9.79 24.51 1.91
CA ALA A 82 -9.58 24.91 3.31
C ALA A 82 -9.89 23.80 4.32
N ASP A 83 -10.88 22.95 4.02
CA ASP A 83 -11.24 21.82 4.89
C ASP A 83 -10.31 20.62 4.64
N VAL A 84 -9.87 20.42 3.39
CA VAL A 84 -8.81 19.47 3.07
C VAL A 84 -7.54 19.79 3.86
N ASP A 85 -7.11 21.05 3.85
CA ASP A 85 -5.88 21.47 4.55
C ASP A 85 -5.97 21.21 6.07
N LYS A 86 -7.15 21.46 6.68
CA LYS A 86 -7.40 21.14 8.11
C LYS A 86 -7.33 19.64 8.37
N ALA A 87 -8.00 18.83 7.54
CA ALA A 87 -8.02 17.38 7.69
C ALA A 87 -6.61 16.77 7.53
N VAL A 88 -5.83 17.27 6.56
CA VAL A 88 -4.44 16.85 6.36
C VAL A 88 -3.56 17.22 7.55
N ALA A 89 -3.73 18.42 8.12
CA ALA A 89 -3.00 18.83 9.31
C ALA A 89 -3.36 17.94 10.52
N GLN A 90 -4.65 17.68 10.73
CA GLN A 90 -5.14 16.77 11.76
C GLN A 90 -4.57 15.35 11.58
N GLN A 91 -4.59 14.83 10.36
CA GLN A 91 -4.04 13.50 10.07
C GLN A 91 -2.53 13.41 10.36
N ARG A 92 -1.77 14.46 10.07
CA ARG A 92 -0.34 14.53 10.42
C ARG A 92 -0.11 14.47 11.92
N ASP A 93 -0.89 15.23 12.71
CA ASP A 93 -0.81 15.20 14.16
C ASP A 93 -1.13 13.80 14.72
N ILE A 94 -2.18 13.15 14.21
CA ILE A 94 -2.56 11.79 14.61
C ILE A 94 -1.45 10.79 14.29
N VAL A 95 -0.93 10.81 13.08
CA VAL A 95 0.15 9.92 12.63
C VAL A 95 1.42 10.11 13.46
N ASP A 96 1.77 11.36 13.79
CA ASP A 96 2.92 11.66 14.67
C ASP A 96 2.73 11.06 16.07
N ILE A 97 1.54 11.18 16.65
CA ILE A 97 1.21 10.59 17.95
C ILE A 97 1.30 9.06 17.87
N VAL A 98 0.69 8.45 16.85
CA VAL A 98 0.70 6.99 16.65
C VAL A 98 2.12 6.43 16.51
N ALA A 99 2.98 7.14 15.79
CA ALA A 99 4.36 6.73 15.54
C ALA A 99 5.27 6.90 16.77
N ASN A 100 5.10 7.96 17.54
CA ASN A 100 6.10 8.40 18.51
C ASN A 100 5.66 8.22 19.98
N GLU A 101 4.34 8.23 20.29
CA GLU A 101 3.88 8.08 21.67
C GLU A 101 3.77 6.58 22.04
N LYS A 102 4.55 6.19 23.04
CA LYS A 102 4.64 4.78 23.47
C LYS A 102 3.61 4.42 24.55
N ASP A 103 3.18 5.40 25.35
CA ASP A 103 2.15 5.17 26.36
C ASP A 103 0.76 5.19 25.69
N PRO A 104 0.02 4.07 25.69
CA PRO A 104 -1.29 4.01 25.02
C PRO A 104 -2.33 4.96 25.63
N ALA A 105 -2.28 5.24 26.92
CA ALA A 105 -3.22 6.13 27.58
C ALA A 105 -2.95 7.59 27.22
N VAL A 106 -1.66 7.97 27.16
CA VAL A 106 -1.23 9.31 26.70
C VAL A 106 -1.56 9.49 25.22
N ALA A 107 -1.26 8.48 24.37
CA ALA A 107 -1.57 8.51 22.95
C ALA A 107 -3.08 8.71 22.72
N ARG A 108 -3.92 7.92 23.42
CA ARG A 108 -5.38 8.04 23.32
C ARG A 108 -5.84 9.47 23.64
N LYS A 109 -5.43 10.00 24.77
CA LYS A 109 -5.81 11.35 25.19
C LYS A 109 -5.40 12.41 24.16
N ARG A 110 -4.17 12.33 23.65
CA ARG A 110 -3.65 13.28 22.65
C ARG A 110 -4.42 13.16 21.31
N ILE A 111 -4.76 11.95 20.88
CA ILE A 111 -5.58 11.74 19.66
C ILE A 111 -6.98 12.32 19.86
N GLU A 112 -7.62 12.06 21.03
CA GLU A 112 -8.91 12.68 21.34
C GLU A 112 -8.84 14.21 21.30
N GLU A 113 -7.81 14.81 21.84
CA GLU A 113 -7.60 16.27 21.82
C GLU A 113 -7.46 16.80 20.38
N VAL A 114 -6.77 16.03 19.50
CA VAL A 114 -6.62 16.39 18.09
C VAL A 114 -7.98 16.30 17.36
N ILE A 115 -8.72 15.20 17.54
CA ILE A 115 -10.00 14.99 16.86
C ILE A 115 -11.05 16.03 17.32
N ARG A 116 -11.07 16.37 18.62
CA ARG A 116 -12.00 17.36 19.20
C ARG A 116 -11.74 18.82 18.78
N ARG A 117 -10.68 19.09 18.02
CA ARG A 117 -10.51 20.42 17.38
C ARG A 117 -11.58 20.66 16.32
N ASP A 118 -12.18 19.60 15.77
CA ASP A 118 -13.36 19.69 14.92
C ASP A 118 -14.63 19.60 15.80
N PRO A 119 -15.39 20.69 15.96
CA PRO A 119 -16.58 20.72 16.81
C PRO A 119 -17.76 19.90 16.26
N THR A 120 -17.66 19.43 15.02
CA THR A 120 -18.72 18.62 14.38
C THR A 120 -18.63 17.15 14.74
N VAL A 121 -17.51 16.70 15.33
CA VAL A 121 -17.29 15.30 15.71
C VAL A 121 -17.95 15.01 17.06
N GLU A 122 -18.94 14.13 17.07
CA GLU A 122 -19.60 13.67 18.30
C GLU A 122 -18.68 12.75 19.12
N ALA A 123 -18.64 12.99 20.44
CA ALA A 123 -17.73 12.30 21.35
C ALA A 123 -18.02 10.79 21.52
N ALA A 124 -19.25 10.36 21.22
CA ALA A 124 -19.68 8.98 21.44
C ALA A 124 -19.01 7.96 20.50
N ASP A 125 -18.54 8.39 19.33
CA ASP A 125 -18.04 7.51 18.27
C ASP A 125 -16.50 7.37 18.26
N LEU A 126 -15.78 8.07 19.13
CA LEU A 126 -14.31 8.13 19.07
C LEU A 126 -13.60 6.87 19.61
N GLY A 127 -14.24 6.12 20.50
CA GLY A 127 -13.60 4.97 21.16
C GLY A 127 -13.07 3.91 20.19
N PRO A 128 -13.93 3.32 19.36
CA PRO A 128 -13.53 2.28 18.39
C PRO A 128 -12.52 2.78 17.36
N GLU A 129 -12.66 4.04 16.89
CA GLU A 129 -11.75 4.64 15.93
C GLU A 129 -10.33 4.81 16.51
N ILE A 130 -10.24 5.32 17.75
CA ILE A 130 -8.95 5.48 18.43
C ILE A 130 -8.34 4.11 18.75
N ASP A 131 -9.13 3.10 19.10
CA ASP A 131 -8.64 1.72 19.29
C ASP A 131 -8.01 1.18 18.02
N GLN A 132 -8.61 1.44 16.86
CA GLN A 132 -8.07 1.06 15.56
C GLN A 132 -6.75 1.81 15.26
N LEU A 133 -6.69 3.12 15.49
CA LEU A 133 -5.50 3.94 15.31
C LEU A 133 -4.35 3.52 16.24
N LEU A 134 -4.64 3.02 17.43
CA LEU A 134 -3.66 2.54 18.40
C LEU A 134 -3.40 1.04 18.31
N SER A 135 -4.04 0.34 17.38
CA SER A 135 -3.82 -1.10 17.20
C SER A 135 -2.37 -1.41 16.84
N PRO A 136 -1.85 -2.58 17.26
CA PRO A 136 -0.50 -3.01 16.88
C PRO A 136 -0.27 -3.02 15.37
N TRP A 137 -1.32 -3.38 14.60
CA TRP A 137 -1.24 -3.35 13.15
C TRP A 137 -1.03 -1.93 12.61
N PHE A 138 -1.89 -0.97 13.01
CA PHE A 138 -1.81 0.39 12.46
C PHE A 138 -0.53 1.11 12.86
N ARG A 139 -0.08 0.93 14.13
CA ARG A 139 1.22 1.45 14.59
C ARG A 139 2.39 0.89 13.76
N ASN A 140 2.37 -0.41 13.48
CA ASN A 140 3.38 -1.05 12.65
C ASN A 140 3.33 -0.51 11.22
N PHE A 141 2.14 -0.40 10.62
CA PHE A 141 1.94 0.12 9.27
C PHE A 141 2.44 1.57 9.12
N VAL A 142 2.08 2.44 10.07
CA VAL A 142 2.52 3.85 10.08
C VAL A 142 4.05 3.96 10.15
N ALA A 143 4.68 3.15 10.98
CA ALA A 143 6.14 3.15 11.17
C ALA A 143 6.90 2.43 10.05
N TYR A 144 6.25 1.62 9.22
CA TYR A 144 6.92 0.81 8.21
C TYR A 144 7.43 1.68 7.05
N ASP A 145 8.76 1.71 6.86
CA ASP A 145 9.41 2.33 5.70
C ASP A 145 9.81 1.24 4.68
N PRO A 146 9.18 1.19 3.49
CA PRO A 146 9.51 0.21 2.46
C PRO A 146 10.85 0.48 1.76
N GLN A 147 11.39 1.69 1.85
CA GLN A 147 12.56 2.10 1.08
C GLN A 147 13.82 1.23 1.31
N PRO A 148 14.20 0.87 2.56
CA PRO A 148 15.32 -0.02 2.80
C PRO A 148 15.12 -1.42 2.21
N VAL A 149 13.88 -1.91 2.23
CA VAL A 149 13.50 -3.23 1.68
C VAL A 149 13.59 -3.21 0.16
N LEU A 150 12.93 -2.24 -0.50
CA LEU A 150 12.90 -2.10 -1.96
C LEU A 150 14.32 -2.02 -2.55
N ARG A 151 15.24 -1.33 -1.88
CA ARG A 151 16.65 -1.28 -2.30
C ARG A 151 17.36 -2.65 -2.28
N LYS A 152 16.92 -3.56 -1.41
CA LYS A 152 17.51 -4.91 -1.25
C LYS A 152 16.89 -5.95 -2.18
N VAL A 153 15.70 -5.70 -2.76
CA VAL A 153 15.05 -6.65 -3.67
C VAL A 153 15.95 -6.93 -4.87
N SER A 154 16.25 -8.19 -5.09
CA SER A 154 17.12 -8.66 -6.19
C SER A 154 16.37 -9.34 -7.33
N VAL A 155 15.13 -9.77 -7.08
CA VAL A 155 14.26 -10.41 -8.08
C VAL A 155 13.59 -9.37 -8.99
N PRO A 156 13.09 -9.77 -10.18
CA PRO A 156 12.25 -8.89 -11.01
C PRO A 156 11.02 -8.40 -10.25
N VAL A 157 10.68 -7.11 -10.41
CA VAL A 157 9.49 -6.50 -9.83
C VAL A 157 8.69 -5.81 -10.93
N LEU A 158 7.39 -6.06 -10.99
CA LEU A 158 6.44 -5.22 -11.70
C LEU A 158 5.64 -4.42 -10.67
N ALA A 159 5.73 -3.10 -10.70
CA ALA A 159 4.89 -2.22 -9.89
C ALA A 159 3.90 -1.47 -10.80
N LEU A 160 2.61 -1.66 -10.54
CA LEU A 160 1.52 -0.97 -11.24
C LEU A 160 0.79 -0.06 -10.25
N VAL A 161 0.49 1.17 -10.68
CA VAL A 161 -0.26 2.15 -9.89
C VAL A 161 -1.25 2.88 -10.79
N GLY A 162 -2.52 2.95 -10.40
CA GLY A 162 -3.53 3.70 -11.12
C GLY A 162 -3.33 5.21 -10.95
N GLU A 163 -3.48 6.00 -12.01
CA GLU A 163 -3.32 7.47 -11.90
C GLU A 163 -4.48 8.15 -11.16
N LEU A 164 -5.64 7.48 -11.09
CA LEU A 164 -6.79 7.90 -10.29
C LEU A 164 -6.83 7.20 -8.92
N ASP A 165 -5.74 6.57 -8.50
CA ASP A 165 -5.64 6.00 -7.16
C ASP A 165 -5.56 7.12 -6.12
N VAL A 166 -6.62 7.25 -5.30
CA VAL A 166 -6.71 8.24 -4.22
C VAL A 166 -6.22 7.70 -2.88
N GLN A 167 -5.96 6.37 -2.79
CA GLN A 167 -5.47 5.75 -1.56
C GLN A 167 -3.94 5.64 -1.55
N VAL A 168 -3.35 5.28 -2.69
CA VAL A 168 -1.90 5.19 -2.88
C VAL A 168 -1.53 6.08 -4.07
N ASP A 169 -1.36 7.37 -3.81
CA ASP A 169 -1.11 8.38 -4.84
C ASP A 169 0.03 7.98 -5.78
N ALA A 170 -0.28 7.93 -7.09
CA ALA A 170 0.64 7.43 -8.10
C ALA A 170 1.92 8.26 -8.22
N GLU A 171 1.83 9.59 -8.09
CA GLU A 171 3.00 10.47 -8.19
C GLU A 171 3.97 10.22 -7.03
N GLN A 172 3.45 10.16 -5.81
CA GLN A 172 4.25 9.90 -4.62
C GLN A 172 4.88 8.50 -4.68
N ASN A 173 4.05 7.47 -4.88
CA ASN A 173 4.46 6.09 -4.63
C ASN A 173 5.21 5.46 -5.81
N ALA A 174 4.75 5.65 -7.07
CA ALA A 174 5.48 5.12 -8.23
C ALA A 174 6.87 5.75 -8.36
N THR A 175 7.00 7.05 -8.07
CA THR A 175 8.29 7.75 -8.07
C THR A 175 9.23 7.18 -7.01
N ALA A 176 8.74 6.98 -5.78
CA ALA A 176 9.52 6.42 -4.67
C ALA A 176 9.96 4.97 -4.95
N ILE A 177 9.06 4.13 -5.47
CA ILE A 177 9.34 2.74 -5.86
C ILE A 177 10.41 2.71 -6.96
N ALA A 178 10.24 3.50 -8.02
CA ALA A 178 11.19 3.54 -9.14
C ALA A 178 12.59 3.96 -8.70
N LYS A 179 12.68 4.94 -7.79
CA LYS A 179 13.95 5.40 -7.20
C LYS A 179 14.62 4.31 -6.36
N ALA A 180 13.84 3.57 -5.56
CA ALA A 180 14.37 2.53 -4.68
C ALA A 180 14.80 1.28 -5.43
N LEU A 181 13.97 0.77 -6.35
CA LEU A 181 14.24 -0.45 -7.11
C LEU A 181 15.43 -0.30 -8.06
N ARG A 182 15.70 0.90 -8.56
CA ARG A 182 16.69 1.20 -9.60
C ARG A 182 16.56 0.24 -10.80
N LYS A 183 16.84 0.67 -12.01
CA LYS A 183 16.80 -0.20 -13.19
C LYS A 183 17.92 -1.25 -13.10
N LYS A 184 17.60 -2.45 -12.67
CA LYS A 184 18.60 -3.55 -12.48
C LYS A 184 18.81 -4.38 -13.75
N GLY A 185 18.16 -4.06 -14.86
CA GLY A 185 18.26 -4.85 -16.11
C GLY A 185 17.70 -6.28 -16.01
N ASN A 186 16.96 -6.60 -14.94
CA ASN A 186 16.41 -7.92 -14.66
C ASN A 186 14.91 -8.03 -15.03
N GLY A 187 14.35 -7.07 -15.76
CA GLY A 187 12.92 -6.99 -16.10
C GLY A 187 12.08 -6.29 -15.03
N THR A 188 12.70 -5.53 -14.10
CA THR A 188 11.98 -4.66 -13.17
C THR A 188 11.39 -3.46 -13.89
N GLU A 189 10.10 -3.22 -13.67
CA GLU A 189 9.33 -2.16 -14.29
C GLU A 189 8.40 -1.49 -13.26
N VAL A 190 8.22 -0.18 -13.41
CA VAL A 190 7.22 0.61 -12.66
C VAL A 190 6.38 1.34 -13.69
N ARG A 191 5.08 1.15 -13.64
CA ARG A 191 4.13 1.71 -14.60
C ARG A 191 3.02 2.46 -13.87
N ARG A 192 2.68 3.63 -14.39
CA ARG A 192 1.47 4.38 -14.01
C ARG A 192 0.42 4.10 -15.09
N LEU A 193 -0.79 3.81 -14.66
CA LEU A 193 -1.89 3.39 -15.55
C LEU A 193 -2.97 4.48 -15.57
N PRO A 194 -3.13 5.20 -16.68
CA PRO A 194 -4.12 6.26 -16.81
C PRO A 194 -5.54 5.73 -16.63
N GLY A 195 -6.41 6.53 -16.00
CA GLY A 195 -7.83 6.24 -15.87
C GLY A 195 -8.21 5.15 -14.87
N LEU A 196 -7.25 4.54 -14.17
CA LEU A 196 -7.51 3.46 -13.22
C LEU A 196 -7.43 3.93 -11.77
N ASN A 197 -8.36 3.44 -10.94
CA ASN A 197 -8.42 3.66 -9.49
C ASN A 197 -7.54 2.68 -8.70
N HIS A 198 -7.68 2.69 -7.36
CA HIS A 198 -6.95 1.79 -6.45
C HIS A 198 -7.20 0.30 -6.70
N LEU A 199 -8.40 -0.06 -7.17
CA LEU A 199 -8.79 -1.43 -7.50
C LEU A 199 -8.46 -1.81 -8.95
N PHE A 200 -7.80 -0.92 -9.69
CA PHE A 200 -7.53 -1.08 -11.13
C PHE A 200 -8.79 -1.18 -11.98
N GLN A 201 -9.83 -0.48 -11.60
CA GLN A 201 -11.05 -0.29 -12.37
C GLN A 201 -10.97 1.03 -13.14
N HIS A 202 -11.56 1.11 -14.34
CA HIS A 202 -11.77 2.38 -15.02
C HIS A 202 -12.70 3.27 -14.20
N ALA A 203 -12.21 4.42 -13.81
CA ALA A 203 -12.93 5.37 -12.95
C ALA A 203 -12.99 6.76 -13.57
N THR A 204 -13.88 7.59 -13.08
CA THR A 204 -13.99 8.98 -13.50
C THR A 204 -13.17 9.90 -12.59
N THR A 205 -13.25 9.71 -11.29
CA THR A 205 -12.57 10.53 -10.28
C THR A 205 -11.60 9.73 -9.42
N GLY A 206 -11.79 8.40 -9.35
CA GLY A 206 -11.10 7.50 -8.45
C GLY A 206 -11.61 7.54 -7.01
N ALA A 207 -12.66 8.32 -6.73
CA ALA A 207 -13.27 8.38 -5.41
C ALA A 207 -13.74 7.00 -4.95
N VAL A 208 -13.54 6.68 -3.66
CA VAL A 208 -13.95 5.40 -3.06
C VAL A 208 -15.44 5.10 -3.28
N ALA A 209 -16.28 6.14 -3.32
CA ALA A 209 -17.72 6.01 -3.59
C ALA A 209 -18.04 5.42 -4.99
N GLU A 210 -17.13 5.51 -5.96
CA GLU A 210 -17.33 4.92 -7.30
C GLU A 210 -17.19 3.39 -7.28
N TYR A 211 -16.46 2.79 -6.33
CA TYR A 211 -16.13 1.36 -6.34
C TYR A 211 -17.37 0.45 -6.41
N GLY A 212 -18.41 0.80 -5.67
CA GLY A 212 -19.66 0.01 -5.64
C GLY A 212 -20.55 0.16 -6.88
N THR A 213 -20.25 1.10 -7.77
CA THR A 213 -21.04 1.37 -9.00
C THR A 213 -20.34 0.89 -10.26
N ILE A 214 -19.07 0.53 -10.18
CA ILE A 214 -18.29 0.02 -11.31
C ILE A 214 -18.46 -1.49 -11.37
N GLU A 215 -19.01 -2.02 -12.47
CA GLU A 215 -19.22 -3.47 -12.66
C GLU A 215 -17.90 -4.23 -12.89
N GLU A 216 -16.90 -3.54 -13.43
CA GLU A 216 -15.58 -4.11 -13.70
C GLU A 216 -14.86 -4.46 -12.40
N THR A 217 -14.34 -5.68 -12.27
CA THR A 217 -13.53 -6.08 -11.12
C THR A 217 -12.09 -5.56 -11.23
N VAL A 218 -11.48 -5.78 -12.39
CA VAL A 218 -10.13 -5.30 -12.74
C VAL A 218 -10.12 -5.08 -14.25
N ALA A 219 -9.57 -3.96 -14.71
CA ALA A 219 -9.47 -3.65 -16.13
C ALA A 219 -8.75 -4.77 -16.90
N PRO A 220 -9.32 -5.26 -18.04
CA PRO A 220 -8.74 -6.36 -18.80
C PRO A 220 -7.29 -6.17 -19.20
N GLU A 221 -6.90 -4.95 -19.55
CA GLU A 221 -5.52 -4.62 -19.93
C GLU A 221 -4.53 -4.75 -18.75
N VAL A 222 -4.98 -4.62 -17.51
CA VAL A 222 -4.15 -4.90 -16.32
C VAL A 222 -3.89 -6.39 -16.21
N LEU A 223 -4.93 -7.22 -16.39
CA LEU A 223 -4.81 -8.68 -16.38
C LEU A 223 -3.87 -9.17 -17.51
N GLU A 224 -3.99 -8.59 -18.70
CA GLU A 224 -3.13 -8.90 -19.83
C GLU A 224 -1.67 -8.50 -19.57
N GLN A 225 -1.43 -7.32 -19.02
CA GLN A 225 -0.10 -6.87 -18.62
C GLN A 225 0.52 -7.80 -17.59
N LEU A 226 -0.24 -8.20 -16.57
CA LEU A 226 0.19 -9.16 -15.55
C LEU A 226 0.57 -10.50 -16.17
N ALA A 227 -0.33 -11.08 -16.96
CA ALA A 227 -0.13 -12.38 -17.60
C ALA A 227 1.11 -12.37 -18.50
N THR A 228 1.24 -11.35 -19.35
CA THR A 228 2.37 -11.18 -20.27
C THR A 228 3.68 -11.02 -19.52
N TRP A 229 3.69 -10.14 -18.52
CA TRP A 229 4.91 -9.88 -17.76
C TRP A 229 5.34 -11.13 -16.98
N ILE A 230 4.42 -11.82 -16.31
CA ILE A 230 4.71 -13.04 -15.52
C ILE A 230 5.20 -14.17 -16.45
N ALA A 231 4.54 -14.39 -17.60
CA ALA A 231 4.94 -15.41 -18.57
C ALA A 231 6.37 -15.20 -19.09
N ALA A 232 6.82 -13.97 -19.21
CA ALA A 232 8.16 -13.62 -19.63
C ALA A 232 9.25 -13.87 -18.55
N ARG A 233 8.87 -14.22 -17.30
CA ARG A 233 9.86 -14.49 -16.23
C ARG A 233 10.51 -15.85 -16.42
N LYS A 234 11.84 -15.82 -16.43
CA LYS A 234 12.63 -17.08 -16.45
C LYS A 234 12.64 -17.72 -15.07
N PRO A 235 12.73 -19.06 -14.99
CA PRO A 235 12.94 -19.73 -13.71
C PRO A 235 14.17 -19.17 -13.00
N LYS A 236 14.07 -19.08 -11.69
CA LYS A 236 15.21 -18.62 -10.86
C LYS A 236 16.35 -19.64 -10.98
N LYS A 237 17.57 -19.15 -11.13
CA LYS A 237 18.77 -20.00 -11.22
C LYS A 237 19.06 -20.71 -9.92
#